data_d04ce936b492f80e2fc2bda646276241
#
_entry.id   d04ce936b492f80e2fc2bda646276241
#
_cell.length_a   1.000
_cell.length_b   1.000
_cell.length_c   1.000
_cell.angle_alpha   90.00
_cell.angle_beta   90.00
_cell.angle_gamma   90.00
#
_symmetry.space_group_name_H-M   'P 1'
#
loop_
_entity.id
_entity.type
_entity.pdbx_description
1 polymer ?
#
loop_
_entity_poly.entity_id
_entity_poly.type
_entity_poly.pdbx_seq_one_letter_code
_entity_poly.pdbx_strand_id
1 'polypeptide(L)'
;MRLLFVSTPVGPLGSGFGGGVELSLYNIAKEVIRRGHDLQIVAPAGSRWDNLPIMQISGNLQIIAQSLERETPITMPSNPLLANMWDYVRQVESEYDLVVNFAYDWLPFYLTPFLKTPVAHFVSMGSLSDALDQIIVQTSKRFSGTIGFYTPAQAATFPELTSPIYYLSSGIDLSLYQFCSQPKEQLAWLGRISPEKGLEDALAVANSTNISLKIMGKIQDESYWQKIQQDYPNAPFEYLGFLSTKEMQQVVRECRALIMTPRWVEAFGNVAIEALACGVPVISYSRGGLASIIKDGKTGFLVEPDSVAGLIEATKGLNQINRQTCRDSAEKVFSLEALGERFEKWFVDILNFQS
;
A
#
# COMPACT_ATOMS: atom_id res chain seq x y z
N MET A 1 16.08 -6.72 18.79
CA MET A 1 15.66 -5.32 19.04
C MET A 1 14.30 -5.32 19.70
N ARG A 2 14.06 -4.33 20.56
CA ARG A 2 12.74 -4.02 21.13
C ARG A 2 12.14 -2.89 20.32
N LEU A 3 11.05 -3.17 19.63
CA LEU A 3 10.41 -2.28 18.64
C LEU A 3 9.05 -1.80 19.14
N LEU A 4 8.76 -0.51 18.97
CA LEU A 4 7.45 0.08 19.24
C LEU A 4 6.84 0.59 17.93
N PHE A 5 5.83 -0.09 17.42
CA PHE A 5 5.12 0.35 16.21
C PHE A 5 3.94 1.24 16.59
N VAL A 6 3.80 2.36 15.92
CA VAL A 6 2.68 3.30 16.10
C VAL A 6 1.84 3.29 14.83
N SER A 7 0.61 2.79 14.94
CA SER A 7 -0.29 2.62 13.80
C SER A 7 -0.90 3.95 13.33
N THR A 8 -1.76 3.87 12.32
CA THR A 8 -2.51 5.04 11.84
C THR A 8 -3.68 5.39 12.77
N PRO A 9 -4.06 6.67 12.89
CA PRO A 9 -5.17 7.12 13.73
C PRO A 9 -6.53 7.11 13.00
N VAL A 10 -6.64 6.46 11.84
CA VAL A 10 -7.83 6.53 10.98
C VAL A 10 -8.86 5.43 11.23
N GLY A 11 -8.51 4.41 12.01
CA GLY A 11 -9.40 3.32 12.39
C GLY A 11 -8.70 2.21 13.16
N PRO A 12 -9.46 1.37 13.88
CA PRO A 12 -8.92 0.21 14.56
C PRO A 12 -8.26 -0.77 13.58
N LEU A 13 -7.13 -1.34 13.96
CA LEU A 13 -6.46 -2.40 13.19
C LEU A 13 -7.37 -3.64 13.10
N GLY A 14 -7.42 -4.27 11.93
CA GLY A 14 -8.34 -5.36 11.62
C GLY A 14 -9.70 -4.91 11.11
N SER A 15 -9.96 -3.58 11.06
CA SER A 15 -11.20 -3.02 10.50
C SER A 15 -11.16 -2.84 8.98
N GLY A 16 -9.97 -2.78 8.38
CA GLY A 16 -9.74 -2.48 6.97
C GLY A 16 -9.83 -0.97 6.62
N PHE A 17 -10.07 -0.09 7.60
CA PHE A 17 -10.11 1.36 7.37
C PHE A 17 -8.74 1.92 6.98
N GLY A 18 -7.66 1.37 7.51
CA GLY A 18 -6.29 1.76 7.19
C GLY A 18 -5.83 1.35 5.79
N GLY A 19 -6.58 0.49 5.10
CA GLY A 19 -6.25 0.06 3.74
C GLY A 19 -4.87 -0.60 3.61
N GLY A 20 -4.11 -0.23 2.58
CA GLY A 20 -2.82 -0.86 2.26
C GLY A 20 -1.76 -0.72 3.35
N VAL A 21 -1.73 0.37 4.11
CA VAL A 21 -0.75 0.55 5.21
C VAL A 21 -1.06 -0.35 6.39
N GLU A 22 -2.33 -0.64 6.66
CA GLU A 22 -2.73 -1.59 7.70
C GLU A 22 -2.22 -3.00 7.38
N LEU A 23 -2.39 -3.45 6.14
CA LEU A 23 -1.83 -4.73 5.68
C LEU A 23 -0.29 -4.75 5.76
N SER A 24 0.37 -3.66 5.38
CA SER A 24 1.84 -3.55 5.48
C SER A 24 2.30 -3.66 6.93
N LEU A 25 1.67 -2.92 7.86
CA LEU A 25 1.99 -2.97 9.29
C LEU A 25 1.81 -4.40 9.82
N TYR A 26 0.71 -5.06 9.49
CA TYR A 26 0.45 -6.45 9.89
C TYR A 26 1.55 -7.40 9.42
N ASN A 27 1.90 -7.34 8.15
CA ASN A 27 2.90 -8.21 7.53
C ASN A 27 4.30 -7.95 8.11
N ILE A 28 4.67 -6.68 8.32
CA ILE A 28 5.93 -6.30 8.95
C ILE A 28 5.97 -6.79 10.40
N ALA A 29 4.88 -6.59 11.16
CA ALA A 29 4.79 -7.02 12.56
C ALA A 29 4.98 -8.54 12.72
N LYS A 30 4.29 -9.33 11.90
CA LYS A 30 4.48 -10.80 11.86
C LYS A 30 5.93 -11.18 11.60
N GLU A 31 6.53 -10.52 10.64
CA GLU A 31 7.87 -10.88 10.18
C GLU A 31 8.95 -10.47 11.19
N VAL A 32 8.85 -9.31 11.83
CA VAL A 32 9.84 -8.92 12.84
C VAL A 32 9.76 -9.81 14.08
N ILE A 33 8.56 -10.25 14.49
CA ILE A 33 8.40 -11.23 15.57
C ILE A 33 9.02 -12.58 15.18
N ARG A 34 8.75 -13.07 13.96
CA ARG A 34 9.33 -14.33 13.41
C ARG A 34 10.86 -14.29 13.41
N ARG A 35 11.46 -13.10 13.22
CA ARG A 35 12.90 -12.87 13.23
C ARG A 35 13.49 -12.72 14.64
N GLY A 36 12.67 -12.86 15.69
CA GLY A 36 13.11 -12.83 17.08
C GLY A 36 13.24 -11.44 17.68
N HIS A 37 12.58 -10.43 17.12
CA HIS A 37 12.48 -9.11 17.74
C HIS A 37 11.29 -9.05 18.70
N ASP A 38 11.44 -8.29 19.79
CA ASP A 38 10.34 -7.95 20.69
C ASP A 38 9.56 -6.78 20.08
N LEU A 39 8.25 -6.90 20.02
CA LEU A 39 7.38 -5.90 19.41
C LEU A 39 6.23 -5.53 20.35
N GLN A 40 5.90 -4.25 20.42
CA GLN A 40 4.58 -3.77 20.85
C GLN A 40 4.01 -2.85 19.77
N ILE A 41 2.69 -2.89 19.59
CA ILE A 41 1.95 -2.05 18.61
C ILE A 41 1.04 -1.12 19.40
N VAL A 42 1.17 0.19 19.20
CA VAL A 42 0.24 1.20 19.72
C VAL A 42 -0.81 1.47 18.67
N ALA A 43 -2.08 1.27 18.99
CA ALA A 43 -3.17 1.34 18.02
C ALA A 43 -4.47 1.84 18.64
N PRO A 44 -5.45 2.29 17.81
CA PRO A 44 -6.77 2.70 18.27
C PRO A 44 -7.49 1.64 19.09
N ALA A 45 -8.29 2.06 20.08
CA ALA A 45 -9.17 1.17 20.81
C ALA A 45 -10.10 0.39 19.84
N GLY A 46 -10.34 -0.89 20.12
CA GLY A 46 -11.08 -1.80 19.23
C GLY A 46 -10.21 -2.52 18.19
N SER A 47 -8.89 -2.25 18.15
CA SER A 47 -7.95 -2.97 17.30
C SER A 47 -7.85 -4.45 17.70
N ARG A 48 -7.93 -5.35 16.72
CA ARG A 48 -7.91 -6.81 16.94
C ARG A 48 -7.11 -7.49 15.84
N TRP A 49 -5.96 -8.02 16.22
CA TRP A 49 -5.19 -8.97 15.44
C TRP A 49 -4.73 -10.09 16.34
N ASP A 50 -5.10 -11.31 16.00
CA ASP A 50 -4.73 -12.48 16.78
C ASP A 50 -3.19 -12.61 16.85
N ASN A 51 -2.69 -12.89 18.06
CA ASN A 51 -1.27 -13.11 18.36
C ASN A 51 -0.33 -11.92 18.15
N LEU A 52 -0.83 -10.68 18.03
CA LEU A 52 0.00 -9.48 18.02
C LEU A 52 -0.17 -8.67 19.31
N PRO A 53 0.93 -8.18 19.92
CA PRO A 53 0.89 -7.43 21.16
C PRO A 53 0.43 -5.99 20.93
N ILE A 54 -0.86 -5.71 21.11
CA ILE A 54 -1.47 -4.40 20.85
C ILE A 54 -1.78 -3.68 22.15
N MET A 55 -1.19 -2.49 22.33
CA MET A 55 -1.61 -1.49 23.30
C MET A 55 -2.68 -0.61 22.67
N GLN A 56 -3.90 -0.69 23.19
CA GLN A 56 -5.05 0.05 22.69
C GLN A 56 -5.18 1.41 23.36
N ILE A 57 -5.27 2.46 22.57
CA ILE A 57 -5.41 3.84 23.02
C ILE A 57 -6.77 4.39 22.58
N SER A 58 -7.45 5.08 23.49
CA SER A 58 -8.74 5.73 23.22
C SER A 58 -8.55 7.16 22.77
N GLY A 59 -9.46 7.63 21.91
CA GLY A 59 -9.49 9.00 21.40
C GLY A 59 -10.34 9.10 20.15
N ASN A 60 -10.51 10.33 19.65
CA ASN A 60 -11.22 10.59 18.41
C ASN A 60 -10.30 10.37 17.20
N LEU A 61 -10.82 9.66 16.21
CA LEU A 61 -10.08 9.31 14.97
C LEU A 61 -9.78 10.57 14.14
N GLN A 62 -8.69 10.50 13.35
CA GLN A 62 -8.34 11.50 12.35
C GLN A 62 -9.06 11.24 11.02
N ILE A 63 -9.29 12.31 10.26
CA ILE A 63 -9.79 12.21 8.89
C ILE A 63 -8.67 11.66 7.99
N ILE A 64 -9.04 10.83 7.02
CA ILE A 64 -8.10 10.24 6.06
C ILE A 64 -7.52 11.36 5.18
N ALA A 65 -6.19 11.46 5.09
CA ALA A 65 -5.50 12.51 4.33
C ALA A 65 -5.94 12.61 2.86
N GLN A 66 -6.30 11.49 2.24
CA GLN A 66 -6.78 11.42 0.84
C GLN A 66 -8.11 12.12 0.60
N SER A 67 -8.89 12.42 1.65
CA SER A 67 -10.16 13.13 1.55
C SER A 67 -10.03 14.63 1.82
N LEU A 68 -8.81 15.12 2.04
CA LEU A 68 -8.51 16.52 2.31
C LEU A 68 -7.88 17.17 1.07
N GLU A 69 -8.12 18.48 0.90
CA GLU A 69 -7.43 19.28 -0.09
C GLU A 69 -5.98 19.53 0.34
N ARG A 70 -5.07 19.73 -0.63
CA ARG A 70 -3.63 19.87 -0.39
C ARG A 70 -3.28 20.99 0.60
N GLU A 71 -3.97 22.11 0.53
CA GLU A 71 -3.75 23.29 1.38
C GLU A 71 -4.55 23.26 2.70
N THR A 72 -5.27 22.17 2.97
CA THR A 72 -6.07 22.06 4.21
C THR A 72 -5.15 22.20 5.43
N PRO A 73 -5.45 23.12 6.38
CA PRO A 73 -4.68 23.25 7.60
C PRO A 73 -4.67 21.98 8.41
N ILE A 74 -3.55 21.71 9.10
CA ILE A 74 -3.48 20.61 10.06
C ILE A 74 -4.44 20.90 11.20
N THR A 75 -5.39 19.99 11.41
CA THR A 75 -6.39 20.09 12.48
C THR A 75 -6.34 18.89 13.39
N MET A 76 -6.58 19.12 14.68
CA MET A 76 -6.65 18.05 15.68
C MET A 76 -8.09 18.02 16.22
N PRO A 77 -8.77 16.85 16.25
CA PRO A 77 -10.06 16.73 16.87
C PRO A 77 -9.98 16.94 18.40
N SER A 78 -11.08 17.16 19.08
CA SER A 78 -11.11 17.09 20.54
C SER A 78 -10.69 15.68 21.00
N ASN A 79 -9.96 15.57 22.11
CA ASN A 79 -9.40 14.29 22.58
C ASN A 79 -8.74 13.47 21.44
N PRO A 80 -7.71 14.02 20.77
CA PRO A 80 -7.20 13.45 19.53
C PRO A 80 -6.45 12.13 19.78
N LEU A 81 -6.89 11.05 19.15
CA LEU A 81 -6.31 9.74 19.29
C LEU A 81 -4.79 9.73 19.00
N LEU A 82 -4.38 10.40 17.91
CA LEU A 82 -2.96 10.42 17.53
C LEU A 82 -2.08 11.05 18.62
N ALA A 83 -2.53 12.16 19.21
CA ALA A 83 -1.79 12.77 20.31
C ALA A 83 -1.73 11.86 21.54
N ASN A 84 -2.83 11.18 21.88
CA ASN A 84 -2.87 10.22 22.97
C ASN A 84 -1.92 9.02 22.72
N MET A 85 -1.83 8.53 21.49
CA MET A 85 -0.89 7.47 21.10
C MET A 85 0.56 7.94 21.28
N TRP A 86 0.89 9.14 20.86
CA TRP A 86 2.25 9.68 20.98
C TRP A 86 2.59 10.14 22.41
N ASP A 87 1.60 10.50 23.22
CA ASP A 87 1.83 10.71 24.67
C ASP A 87 2.19 9.39 25.37
N TYR A 88 1.53 8.29 25.02
CA TYR A 88 1.92 6.96 25.48
C TYR A 88 3.35 6.60 25.02
N VAL A 89 3.69 6.82 23.74
CA VAL A 89 5.05 6.60 23.22
C VAL A 89 6.08 7.33 24.06
N ARG A 90 5.85 8.61 24.34
CA ARG A 90 6.75 9.46 25.15
C ARG A 90 6.98 8.90 26.58
N GLN A 91 5.97 8.23 27.15
CA GLN A 91 6.08 7.65 28.51
C GLN A 91 6.90 6.37 28.53
N VAL A 92 6.90 5.59 27.44
CA VAL A 92 7.52 4.26 27.38
C VAL A 92 8.74 4.17 26.46
N GLU A 93 9.08 5.22 25.71
CA GLU A 93 10.12 5.18 24.66
C GLU A 93 11.45 4.57 25.13
N SER A 94 11.85 4.85 26.37
CA SER A 94 13.12 4.35 26.95
C SER A 94 13.18 2.82 27.10
N GLU A 95 12.05 2.13 26.96
CA GLU A 95 11.98 0.67 27.01
C GLU A 95 12.28 0.02 25.64
N TYR A 96 12.34 0.83 24.56
CA TYR A 96 12.49 0.37 23.20
C TYR A 96 13.77 0.88 22.56
N ASP A 97 14.29 0.10 21.61
CA ASP A 97 15.46 0.46 20.82
C ASP A 97 15.10 1.38 19.66
N LEU A 98 13.87 1.25 19.13
CA LEU A 98 13.38 2.00 17.98
C LEU A 98 11.85 2.16 18.02
N VAL A 99 11.36 3.36 17.74
CA VAL A 99 9.94 3.64 17.45
C VAL A 99 9.72 3.66 15.95
N VAL A 100 8.68 2.99 15.45
CA VAL A 100 8.35 2.99 14.01
C VAL A 100 6.96 3.61 13.78
N ASN A 101 6.91 4.73 13.12
CA ASN A 101 5.69 5.45 12.78
C ASN A 101 5.11 5.01 11.43
N PHE A 102 3.84 4.62 11.42
CA PHE A 102 3.08 4.31 10.22
C PHE A 102 2.02 5.36 9.88
N ALA A 103 1.82 6.35 10.74
CA ALA A 103 0.86 7.41 10.49
C ALA A 103 1.41 8.43 9.47
N TYR A 104 0.68 8.63 8.38
CA TYR A 104 0.88 9.75 7.47
C TYR A 104 0.15 10.97 8.03
N ASP A 105 0.79 11.60 9.02
CA ASP A 105 0.28 12.77 9.76
C ASP A 105 1.44 13.66 10.23
N TRP A 106 1.18 14.93 10.43
CA TRP A 106 2.18 15.94 10.77
C TRP A 106 2.81 15.72 12.16
N LEU A 107 2.00 15.33 13.15
CA LEU A 107 2.39 15.27 14.55
C LEU A 107 3.57 14.32 14.85
N PRO A 108 3.64 13.09 14.31
CA PRO A 108 4.77 12.19 14.54
C PRO A 108 6.12 12.79 14.13
N PHE A 109 6.16 13.44 12.97
CA PHE A 109 7.39 14.08 12.47
C PHE A 109 7.79 15.26 13.34
N TYR A 110 6.81 16.09 13.77
CA TYR A 110 7.08 17.21 14.68
C TYR A 110 7.60 16.75 16.02
N LEU A 111 7.13 15.64 16.57
CA LEU A 111 7.55 15.11 17.89
C LEU A 111 8.91 14.41 17.86
N THR A 112 9.39 13.95 16.72
CA THR A 112 10.67 13.24 16.58
C THR A 112 11.83 13.91 17.30
N PRO A 113 12.06 15.24 17.21
CA PRO A 113 13.16 15.91 17.89
C PRO A 113 13.09 15.91 19.43
N PHE A 114 11.94 15.59 20.00
CA PHE A 114 11.69 15.63 21.44
C PHE A 114 11.82 14.26 22.12
N LEU A 115 12.02 13.20 21.32
CA LEU A 115 12.21 11.83 21.80
C LEU A 115 13.71 11.50 21.84
N LYS A 116 14.11 10.67 22.79
CA LYS A 116 15.49 10.16 22.92
C LYS A 116 15.68 8.89 22.09
N THR A 117 14.65 8.05 22.05
CA THR A 117 14.66 6.86 21.23
C THR A 117 14.47 7.24 19.75
N PRO A 118 15.27 6.70 18.83
CA PRO A 118 15.15 6.95 17.39
C PRO A 118 13.73 6.67 16.87
N VAL A 119 13.28 7.49 15.92
CA VAL A 119 11.99 7.29 15.26
C VAL A 119 12.21 7.03 13.77
N ALA A 120 11.80 5.87 13.30
CA ALA A 120 11.70 5.51 11.89
C ALA A 120 10.31 5.89 11.36
N HIS A 121 10.22 6.55 10.24
CA HIS A 121 8.96 6.96 9.62
C HIS A 121 8.74 6.21 8.32
N PHE A 122 7.79 5.27 8.30
CA PHE A 122 7.35 4.61 7.08
C PHE A 122 6.23 5.43 6.43
N VAL A 123 6.60 6.22 5.42
CA VAL A 123 5.68 7.09 4.68
C VAL A 123 4.86 6.25 3.70
N SER A 124 3.57 6.13 3.94
CA SER A 124 2.68 5.23 3.19
C SER A 124 1.96 5.87 2.01
N MET A 125 2.06 7.21 1.86
CA MET A 125 1.40 7.99 0.81
C MET A 125 2.42 8.76 -0.01
N GLY A 126 2.05 9.14 -1.23
CA GLY A 126 2.72 10.23 -1.93
C GLY A 126 2.40 11.58 -1.30
N SER A 127 2.98 12.64 -1.87
CA SER A 127 2.73 14.02 -1.44
C SER A 127 1.25 14.40 -1.63
N LEU A 128 0.55 14.65 -0.52
CA LEU A 128 -0.88 15.02 -0.48
C LEU A 128 -1.14 16.35 0.25
N SER A 129 -0.17 16.86 1.04
CA SER A 129 -0.35 18.06 1.86
C SER A 129 0.95 18.82 1.97
N ASP A 130 0.90 20.13 1.72
CA ASP A 130 2.08 20.99 1.78
C ASP A 130 2.70 21.04 3.18
N ALA A 131 1.89 21.04 4.23
CA ALA A 131 2.37 21.02 5.60
C ALA A 131 3.10 19.69 5.93
N LEU A 132 2.58 18.56 5.46
CA LEU A 132 3.24 17.26 5.63
C LEU A 132 4.53 17.19 4.82
N ASP A 133 4.53 17.63 3.59
CA ASP A 133 5.72 17.63 2.73
C ASP A 133 6.87 18.38 3.39
N GLN A 134 6.60 19.58 3.91
CA GLN A 134 7.59 20.39 4.62
C GLN A 134 8.16 19.66 5.84
N ILE A 135 7.34 19.10 6.69
CA ILE A 135 7.83 18.45 7.93
C ILE A 135 8.56 17.13 7.61
N ILE A 136 8.14 16.36 6.61
CA ILE A 136 8.85 15.15 6.15
C ILE A 136 10.25 15.54 5.64
N VAL A 137 10.35 16.55 4.80
CA VAL A 137 11.63 17.05 4.26
C VAL A 137 12.52 17.57 5.39
N GLN A 138 11.99 18.34 6.33
CA GLN A 138 12.75 18.83 7.49
C GLN A 138 13.27 17.69 8.34
N THR A 139 12.42 16.69 8.61
CA THR A 139 12.79 15.49 9.39
C THR A 139 13.88 14.71 8.67
N SER A 140 13.78 14.51 7.36
CA SER A 140 14.79 13.78 6.58
C SER A 140 16.16 14.48 6.61
N LYS A 141 16.20 15.81 6.58
CA LYS A 141 17.44 16.60 6.67
C LYS A 141 18.09 16.54 8.06
N ARG A 142 17.27 16.47 9.11
CA ARG A 142 17.75 16.47 10.51
C ARG A 142 18.08 15.08 11.02
N PHE A 143 17.34 14.07 10.61
CA PHE A 143 17.47 12.68 11.05
C PHE A 143 17.70 11.78 9.82
N SER A 144 18.95 11.75 9.39
CA SER A 144 19.36 11.02 8.17
C SER A 144 19.02 9.54 8.25
N GLY A 145 18.46 8.99 7.17
CA GLY A 145 18.15 7.56 7.05
C GLY A 145 16.87 7.10 7.76
N THR A 146 16.15 7.99 8.48
CA THR A 146 14.95 7.62 9.24
C THR A 146 13.66 7.60 8.42
N ILE A 147 13.69 8.01 7.15
CA ILE A 147 12.52 8.02 6.27
C ILE A 147 12.57 6.85 5.31
N GLY A 148 11.53 6.04 5.34
CA GLY A 148 11.31 4.93 4.42
C GLY A 148 10.04 5.09 3.59
N PHE A 149 10.10 4.69 2.32
CA PHE A 149 8.99 4.71 1.36
C PHE A 149 8.79 3.32 0.76
N TYR A 150 7.65 3.11 0.12
CA TYR A 150 7.46 1.90 -0.68
C TYR A 150 8.39 1.88 -1.91
N THR A 151 8.42 2.98 -2.67
CA THR A 151 9.04 3.00 -4.01
C THR A 151 9.77 4.33 -4.28
N PRO A 152 10.76 4.32 -5.20
CA PRO A 152 11.38 5.56 -5.69
C PRO A 152 10.38 6.54 -6.30
N ALA A 153 9.38 6.04 -7.04
CA ALA A 153 8.35 6.89 -7.66
C ALA A 153 7.48 7.61 -6.61
N GLN A 154 7.18 6.94 -5.50
CA GLN A 154 6.50 7.58 -4.37
C GLN A 154 7.39 8.66 -3.72
N ALA A 155 8.65 8.36 -3.43
CA ALA A 155 9.57 9.33 -2.84
C ALA A 155 9.79 10.55 -3.75
N ALA A 156 9.79 10.37 -5.07
CA ALA A 156 9.92 11.46 -6.04
C ALA A 156 8.75 12.47 -6.01
N THR A 157 7.63 12.14 -5.35
CA THR A 157 6.56 13.12 -5.09
C THR A 157 6.94 14.18 -4.05
N PHE A 158 8.08 13.98 -3.34
CA PHE A 158 8.67 14.91 -2.38
C PHE A 158 10.02 15.43 -2.93
N PRO A 159 10.03 16.44 -3.84
CA PRO A 159 11.21 16.78 -4.63
C PRO A 159 12.40 17.32 -3.84
N GLU A 160 12.19 17.77 -2.60
CA GLU A 160 13.24 18.35 -1.75
C GLU A 160 13.95 17.34 -0.83
N LEU A 161 13.60 16.04 -0.92
CA LEU A 161 14.29 15.01 -0.16
C LEU A 161 15.73 14.83 -0.66
N THR A 162 16.72 15.02 0.23
CA THR A 162 18.15 14.96 -0.12
C THR A 162 18.96 13.96 0.70
N SER A 163 18.39 13.40 1.77
CA SER A 163 19.10 12.45 2.65
C SER A 163 18.99 11.01 2.13
N PRO A 164 19.79 10.08 2.67
CA PRO A 164 19.60 8.68 2.36
C PRO A 164 18.14 8.27 2.61
N ILE A 165 17.49 7.73 1.58
CA ILE A 165 16.09 7.31 1.60
C ILE A 165 16.04 5.80 1.40
N TYR A 166 15.21 5.12 2.19
CA TYR A 166 15.04 3.69 2.08
C TYR A 166 13.77 3.36 1.27
N TYR A 167 13.93 2.45 0.30
CA TYR A 167 12.85 1.91 -0.49
C TYR A 167 12.53 0.50 -0.01
N LEU A 168 11.48 0.39 0.80
CA LEU A 168 11.19 -0.80 1.59
C LEU A 168 10.24 -1.77 0.90
N SER A 169 9.57 -1.30 -0.18
CA SER A 169 8.58 -2.09 -0.90
C SER A 169 7.42 -2.52 0.02
N SER A 170 6.64 -3.51 -0.42
CA SER A 170 5.66 -4.20 0.39
C SER A 170 5.89 -5.71 0.27
N GLY A 171 5.15 -6.50 1.03
CA GLY A 171 5.21 -7.96 0.98
C GLY A 171 3.89 -8.56 1.40
N ILE A 172 3.64 -9.80 0.95
CA ILE A 172 2.42 -10.55 1.23
C ILE A 172 2.73 -11.97 1.68
N ASP A 173 1.79 -12.54 2.43
CA ASP A 173 1.84 -13.95 2.82
C ASP A 173 1.50 -14.83 1.61
N LEU A 174 2.52 -15.34 0.95
CA LEU A 174 2.38 -16.14 -0.27
C LEU A 174 1.59 -17.44 -0.08
N SER A 175 1.45 -17.92 1.16
CA SER A 175 0.66 -19.11 1.46
C SER A 175 -0.85 -18.94 1.21
N LEU A 176 -1.29 -17.67 1.16
CA LEU A 176 -2.69 -17.32 0.89
C LEU A 176 -3.02 -17.31 -0.61
N TYR A 177 -2.00 -17.36 -1.50
CA TYR A 177 -2.15 -17.20 -2.95
C TYR A 177 -1.76 -18.46 -3.70
N GLN A 178 -2.69 -19.01 -4.44
CA GLN A 178 -2.49 -20.25 -5.20
C GLN A 178 -2.14 -19.94 -6.66
N PHE A 179 -1.06 -20.56 -7.13
CA PHE A 179 -0.66 -20.47 -8.53
C PHE A 179 -1.68 -21.17 -9.46
N CYS A 180 -1.93 -20.56 -10.63
CA CYS A 180 -2.73 -21.15 -11.70
C CYS A 180 -1.99 -21.01 -13.05
N SER A 181 -1.71 -22.15 -13.71
CA SER A 181 -1.01 -22.17 -14.99
C SER A 181 -1.94 -21.98 -16.18
N GLN A 182 -3.22 -22.27 -16.04
CA GLN A 182 -4.21 -22.24 -17.14
C GLN A 182 -5.35 -21.28 -16.81
N PRO A 183 -5.26 -20.02 -17.25
CA PRO A 183 -6.31 -19.04 -17.02
C PRO A 183 -7.52 -19.30 -17.90
N LYS A 184 -8.68 -18.81 -17.46
CA LYS A 184 -9.87 -18.61 -18.28
C LYS A 184 -9.74 -17.34 -19.11
N GLU A 185 -10.51 -17.22 -20.19
CA GLU A 185 -10.57 -16.03 -21.04
C GLU A 185 -11.36 -14.91 -20.32
N GLN A 186 -10.75 -14.33 -19.29
CA GLN A 186 -11.31 -13.24 -18.49
C GLN A 186 -10.20 -12.38 -17.90
N LEU A 187 -10.51 -11.12 -17.63
CA LEU A 187 -9.64 -10.14 -16.99
C LEU A 187 -10.12 -9.85 -15.58
N ALA A 188 -9.24 -9.34 -14.72
CA ALA A 188 -9.60 -8.86 -13.39
C ALA A 188 -9.34 -7.36 -13.27
N TRP A 189 -10.15 -6.69 -12.49
CA TRP A 189 -9.88 -5.37 -11.92
C TRP A 189 -10.18 -5.42 -10.43
N LEU A 190 -9.28 -4.88 -9.60
CA LEU A 190 -9.37 -4.95 -8.14
C LEU A 190 -9.01 -3.60 -7.53
N GLY A 191 -9.94 -3.02 -6.78
CA GLY A 191 -9.74 -1.74 -6.10
C GLY A 191 -11.03 -1.13 -5.55
N ARG A 192 -10.91 -0.01 -4.85
CA ARG A 192 -12.05 0.82 -4.50
C ARG A 192 -12.65 1.38 -5.79
N ILE A 193 -13.96 1.31 -5.93
CA ILE A 193 -14.64 1.90 -7.09
C ILE A 193 -14.81 3.39 -6.83
N SER A 194 -13.90 4.18 -7.38
CA SER A 194 -13.76 5.62 -7.23
C SER A 194 -12.95 6.20 -8.41
N PRO A 195 -13.15 7.49 -8.76
CA PRO A 195 -12.56 8.08 -9.98
C PRO A 195 -11.04 7.95 -10.08
N GLU A 196 -10.31 8.06 -8.95
CA GLU A 196 -8.85 7.96 -8.94
C GLU A 196 -8.32 6.57 -9.30
N LYS A 197 -9.18 5.52 -9.26
CA LYS A 197 -8.82 4.16 -9.66
C LYS A 197 -9.10 3.84 -11.13
N GLY A 198 -9.88 4.68 -11.83
CA GLY A 198 -10.03 4.67 -13.29
C GLY A 198 -10.65 3.40 -13.85
N LEU A 199 -11.67 2.82 -13.20
CA LEU A 199 -12.33 1.59 -13.66
C LEU A 199 -12.91 1.72 -15.06
N GLU A 200 -13.30 2.92 -15.49
CA GLU A 200 -13.86 3.20 -16.84
C GLU A 200 -12.92 2.74 -17.96
N ASP A 201 -11.59 2.85 -17.78
CA ASP A 201 -10.64 2.43 -18.81
C ASP A 201 -10.55 0.90 -18.90
N ALA A 202 -10.67 0.19 -17.78
CA ALA A 202 -10.76 -1.27 -17.79
C ALA A 202 -12.06 -1.77 -18.44
N LEU A 203 -13.18 -1.06 -18.23
CA LEU A 203 -14.44 -1.33 -18.94
C LEU A 203 -14.33 -1.05 -20.43
N ALA A 204 -13.64 0.02 -20.83
CA ALA A 204 -13.37 0.30 -22.23
C ALA A 204 -12.56 -0.83 -22.91
N VAL A 205 -11.57 -1.39 -22.20
CA VAL A 205 -10.83 -2.58 -22.66
C VAL A 205 -11.78 -3.77 -22.83
N ALA A 206 -12.58 -4.10 -21.81
CA ALA A 206 -13.53 -5.21 -21.86
C ALA A 206 -14.52 -5.07 -23.03
N ASN A 207 -15.08 -3.87 -23.21
CA ASN A 207 -16.00 -3.54 -24.27
C ASN A 207 -15.37 -3.70 -25.67
N SER A 208 -14.12 -3.26 -25.83
CA SER A 208 -13.42 -3.29 -27.13
C SER A 208 -12.91 -4.69 -27.50
N THR A 209 -12.51 -5.49 -26.50
CA THR A 209 -11.93 -6.83 -26.70
C THR A 209 -12.96 -7.95 -26.62
N ASN A 210 -14.15 -7.65 -26.10
CA ASN A 210 -15.19 -8.61 -25.72
C ASN A 210 -14.71 -9.69 -24.73
N ILE A 211 -13.68 -9.37 -23.91
CA ILE A 211 -13.18 -10.24 -22.83
C ILE A 211 -13.89 -9.85 -21.54
N SER A 212 -14.47 -10.83 -20.82
CA SER A 212 -15.17 -10.58 -19.57
C SER A 212 -14.25 -9.99 -18.50
N LEU A 213 -14.70 -8.94 -17.79
CA LEU A 213 -13.99 -8.27 -16.71
C LEU A 213 -14.61 -8.63 -15.35
N LYS A 214 -13.85 -9.23 -14.47
CA LYS A 214 -14.23 -9.46 -13.07
C LYS A 214 -13.84 -8.25 -12.24
N ILE A 215 -14.83 -7.56 -11.67
CA ILE A 215 -14.63 -6.34 -10.88
C ILE A 215 -14.81 -6.69 -9.40
N MET A 216 -13.80 -6.40 -8.58
CA MET A 216 -13.78 -6.68 -7.14
C MET A 216 -13.41 -5.44 -6.35
N GLY A 217 -14.16 -5.15 -5.30
CA GLY A 217 -13.91 -4.04 -4.39
C GLY A 217 -15.17 -3.34 -3.89
N LYS A 218 -14.99 -2.41 -2.95
CA LYS A 218 -16.11 -1.62 -2.42
C LYS A 218 -16.43 -0.46 -3.36
N ILE A 219 -17.71 -0.22 -3.59
CA ILE A 219 -18.17 1.03 -4.19
C ILE A 219 -18.00 2.12 -3.14
N GLN A 220 -17.11 3.08 -3.41
CA GLN A 220 -16.85 4.23 -2.55
C GLN A 220 -17.60 5.47 -3.08
N ASP A 221 -17.77 5.56 -4.40
CA ASP A 221 -18.51 6.62 -5.09
C ASP A 221 -19.61 5.99 -5.94
N GLU A 222 -20.85 6.05 -5.42
CA GLU A 222 -22.03 5.48 -6.08
C GLU A 222 -22.36 6.22 -7.38
N SER A 223 -22.16 7.54 -7.43
CA SER A 223 -22.45 8.36 -8.59
C SER A 223 -21.50 8.02 -9.75
N TYR A 224 -20.22 7.84 -9.43
CA TYR A 224 -19.22 7.36 -10.39
C TYR A 224 -19.56 5.96 -10.90
N TRP A 225 -19.94 5.03 -10.00
CA TRP A 225 -20.30 3.67 -10.39
C TRP A 225 -21.51 3.65 -11.36
N GLN A 226 -22.57 4.39 -11.07
CA GLN A 226 -23.74 4.50 -11.94
C GLN A 226 -23.39 5.10 -13.30
N LYS A 227 -22.55 6.15 -13.30
CA LYS A 227 -22.11 6.80 -14.54
C LYS A 227 -21.35 5.83 -15.45
N ILE A 228 -20.35 5.13 -14.95
CA ILE A 228 -19.55 4.22 -15.78
C ILE A 228 -20.36 3.05 -16.33
N GLN A 229 -21.38 2.57 -15.60
CA GLN A 229 -22.30 1.55 -16.12
C GLN A 229 -23.16 2.10 -17.28
N GLN A 230 -23.57 3.35 -17.20
CA GLN A 230 -24.31 4.01 -18.29
C GLN A 230 -23.42 4.27 -19.53
N ASP A 231 -22.15 4.63 -19.31
CA ASP A 231 -21.19 4.89 -20.39
C ASP A 231 -20.78 3.59 -21.12
N TYR A 232 -20.80 2.43 -20.44
CA TYR A 232 -20.41 1.12 -20.99
C TYR A 232 -21.50 0.04 -20.84
N PRO A 233 -22.71 0.24 -21.38
CA PRO A 233 -23.86 -0.64 -21.13
C PRO A 233 -23.68 -2.05 -21.74
N ASN A 234 -22.79 -2.21 -22.72
CA ASN A 234 -22.54 -3.47 -23.43
C ASN A 234 -21.21 -4.12 -23.04
N ALA A 235 -20.43 -3.52 -22.14
CA ALA A 235 -19.17 -4.12 -21.69
C ALA A 235 -19.45 -5.44 -20.95
N PRO A 236 -18.77 -6.54 -21.29
CA PRO A 236 -18.94 -7.80 -20.60
C PRO A 236 -18.23 -7.75 -19.25
N PHE A 237 -18.92 -7.44 -18.16
CA PHE A 237 -18.35 -7.44 -16.81
C PHE A 237 -19.25 -8.13 -15.78
N GLU A 238 -18.64 -8.54 -14.68
CA GLU A 238 -19.32 -9.03 -13.50
C GLU A 238 -18.76 -8.36 -12.26
N TYR A 239 -19.64 -7.68 -11.48
CA TYR A 239 -19.27 -7.09 -10.21
C TYR A 239 -19.47 -8.10 -9.08
N LEU A 240 -18.38 -8.43 -8.38
CA LEU A 240 -18.34 -9.47 -7.34
C LEU A 240 -18.36 -8.89 -5.91
N GLY A 241 -18.41 -7.56 -5.78
CA GLY A 241 -18.37 -6.92 -4.47
C GLY A 241 -16.98 -6.95 -3.83
N PHE A 242 -16.94 -6.70 -2.53
CA PHE A 242 -15.73 -6.82 -1.71
C PHE A 242 -15.55 -8.27 -1.27
N LEU A 243 -14.46 -8.88 -1.68
CA LEU A 243 -14.11 -10.27 -1.37
C LEU A 243 -13.00 -10.33 -0.31
N SER A 244 -13.02 -11.35 0.52
CA SER A 244 -11.87 -11.72 1.37
C SER A 244 -10.67 -12.10 0.50
N THR A 245 -9.44 -12.02 1.04
CA THR A 245 -8.22 -12.43 0.30
C THR A 245 -8.35 -13.87 -0.25
N LYS A 246 -8.95 -14.77 0.52
CA LYS A 246 -9.18 -16.17 0.11
C LYS A 246 -10.09 -16.28 -1.11
N GLU A 247 -11.17 -15.52 -1.16
CA GLU A 247 -12.13 -15.51 -2.27
C GLU A 247 -11.56 -14.75 -3.48
N MET A 248 -10.99 -13.57 -3.24
CA MET A 248 -10.40 -12.73 -4.26
C MET A 248 -9.32 -13.47 -5.05
N GLN A 249 -8.38 -14.15 -4.37
CA GLN A 249 -7.31 -14.87 -5.04
C GLN A 249 -7.83 -16.04 -5.90
N GLN A 250 -8.97 -16.65 -5.54
CA GLN A 250 -9.59 -17.70 -6.36
C GLN A 250 -10.10 -17.14 -7.69
N VAL A 251 -10.64 -15.93 -7.69
CA VAL A 251 -11.07 -15.25 -8.92
C VAL A 251 -9.87 -14.80 -9.73
N VAL A 252 -8.94 -14.07 -9.09
CA VAL A 252 -7.78 -13.45 -9.78
C VAL A 252 -6.91 -14.52 -10.45
N ARG A 253 -6.58 -15.62 -9.78
CA ARG A 253 -5.70 -16.68 -10.33
C ARG A 253 -6.20 -17.27 -11.64
N GLU A 254 -7.51 -17.27 -11.86
CA GLU A 254 -8.16 -17.79 -13.06
C GLU A 254 -8.21 -16.75 -14.20
N CYS A 255 -7.86 -15.49 -13.94
CA CYS A 255 -7.85 -14.45 -14.97
C CYS A 255 -6.56 -14.48 -15.80
N ARG A 256 -6.66 -14.04 -17.07
CA ARG A 256 -5.51 -13.87 -17.97
C ARG A 256 -4.58 -12.76 -17.49
N ALA A 257 -5.14 -11.67 -16.98
CA ALA A 257 -4.40 -10.55 -16.42
C ALA A 257 -5.23 -9.79 -15.39
N LEU A 258 -4.55 -9.07 -14.50
CA LEU A 258 -5.10 -7.97 -13.73
C LEU A 258 -4.86 -6.67 -14.52
N ILE A 259 -5.90 -5.84 -14.67
CA ILE A 259 -5.80 -4.49 -15.23
C ILE A 259 -5.84 -3.48 -14.10
N MET A 260 -4.88 -2.55 -14.09
CA MET A 260 -4.79 -1.44 -13.14
C MET A 260 -4.68 -0.11 -13.90
N THR A 261 -5.61 0.78 -13.64
CA THR A 261 -5.80 2.02 -14.40
C THR A 261 -5.78 3.29 -13.52
N PRO A 262 -4.83 3.43 -12.57
CA PRO A 262 -4.87 4.54 -11.63
C PRO A 262 -4.72 5.90 -12.32
N ARG A 263 -5.56 6.88 -11.91
CA ARG A 263 -5.48 8.28 -12.33
C ARG A 263 -4.55 9.11 -11.45
N TRP A 264 -4.16 8.59 -10.29
CA TRP A 264 -3.26 9.20 -9.34
C TRP A 264 -1.89 8.51 -9.30
N VAL A 265 -0.92 9.10 -8.58
CA VAL A 265 0.36 8.46 -8.32
C VAL A 265 0.16 7.38 -7.26
N GLU A 266 0.03 6.12 -7.68
CA GLU A 266 -0.09 4.99 -6.75
C GLU A 266 1.23 4.84 -5.96
N ALA A 267 1.15 4.84 -4.63
CA ALA A 267 2.36 4.75 -3.80
C ALA A 267 3.08 3.40 -3.97
N PHE A 268 2.31 2.31 -4.07
CA PHE A 268 2.83 0.98 -4.32
C PHE A 268 1.95 0.20 -5.29
N GLY A 269 0.79 -0.29 -4.86
CA GLY A 269 -0.12 -1.12 -5.63
C GLY A 269 -0.11 -2.59 -5.18
N ASN A 270 -0.51 -2.86 -3.92
CA ASN A 270 -0.53 -4.22 -3.35
C ASN A 270 -1.25 -5.23 -4.23
N VAL A 271 -2.34 -4.84 -4.89
CA VAL A 271 -3.11 -5.75 -5.76
C VAL A 271 -2.28 -6.30 -6.94
N ALA A 272 -1.24 -5.56 -7.38
CA ALA A 272 -0.32 -6.07 -8.40
C ALA A 272 0.51 -7.26 -7.88
N ILE A 273 1.06 -7.16 -6.67
CA ILE A 273 1.84 -8.27 -6.11
C ILE A 273 0.96 -9.46 -5.72
N GLU A 274 -0.30 -9.24 -5.36
CA GLU A 274 -1.29 -10.29 -5.14
C GLU A 274 -1.59 -11.07 -6.43
N ALA A 275 -1.74 -10.37 -7.56
CA ALA A 275 -1.89 -10.99 -8.87
C ALA A 275 -0.64 -11.78 -9.27
N LEU A 276 0.55 -11.19 -9.13
CA LEU A 276 1.82 -11.87 -9.42
C LEU A 276 2.00 -13.13 -8.57
N ALA A 277 1.58 -13.12 -7.30
CA ALA A 277 1.61 -14.28 -6.43
C ALA A 277 0.71 -15.42 -6.92
N CYS A 278 -0.37 -15.11 -7.62
CA CYS A 278 -1.21 -16.11 -8.31
C CYS A 278 -0.65 -16.54 -9.68
N GLY A 279 0.49 -16.00 -10.11
CA GLY A 279 1.04 -16.18 -11.45
C GLY A 279 0.30 -15.37 -12.51
N VAL A 280 -0.42 -14.32 -12.13
CA VAL A 280 -1.22 -13.50 -13.05
C VAL A 280 -0.43 -12.27 -13.48
N PRO A 281 -0.20 -12.06 -14.79
CA PRO A 281 0.45 -10.85 -15.29
C PRO A 281 -0.41 -9.62 -15.03
N VAL A 282 0.26 -8.46 -14.91
CA VAL A 282 -0.42 -7.18 -14.65
C VAL A 282 -0.26 -6.25 -15.84
N ILE A 283 -1.37 -5.74 -16.37
CA ILE A 283 -1.37 -4.63 -17.33
C ILE A 283 -1.70 -3.36 -16.54
N SER A 284 -0.82 -2.37 -16.61
CA SER A 284 -1.05 -1.15 -15.86
C SER A 284 -0.53 0.09 -16.57
N TYR A 285 -1.13 1.23 -16.26
CA TYR A 285 -0.50 2.52 -16.55
C TYR A 285 0.86 2.62 -15.83
N SER A 286 1.86 3.14 -16.53
CA SER A 286 3.20 3.44 -15.99
C SER A 286 3.12 4.68 -15.09
N ARG A 287 2.39 4.55 -13.94
CA ARG A 287 2.13 5.64 -13.02
C ARG A 287 2.41 5.22 -11.57
N GLY A 288 3.29 5.95 -10.92
CA GLY A 288 3.66 5.69 -9.53
C GLY A 288 4.43 4.39 -9.30
N GLY A 289 4.15 3.73 -8.18
CA GLY A 289 4.86 2.54 -7.71
C GLY A 289 4.74 1.30 -8.60
N LEU A 290 3.74 1.25 -9.48
CA LEU A 290 3.51 0.11 -10.37
C LEU A 290 4.69 -0.16 -11.30
N ALA A 291 5.39 0.89 -11.74
CA ALA A 291 6.61 0.75 -12.53
C ALA A 291 7.77 0.05 -11.78
N SER A 292 7.73 0.04 -10.45
CA SER A 292 8.70 -0.68 -9.61
C SER A 292 8.33 -2.16 -9.40
N ILE A 293 7.09 -2.53 -9.65
CA ILE A 293 6.55 -3.89 -9.45
C ILE A 293 6.56 -4.68 -10.75
N ILE A 294 6.06 -4.07 -11.82
CA ILE A 294 5.85 -4.72 -13.11
C ILE A 294 7.14 -4.64 -13.92
N LYS A 295 7.64 -5.79 -14.35
CA LYS A 295 8.75 -5.89 -15.31
C LYS A 295 8.15 -6.01 -16.70
N ASP A 296 8.21 -4.92 -17.46
CA ASP A 296 7.60 -4.83 -18.79
C ASP A 296 8.03 -5.98 -19.71
N GLY A 297 7.07 -6.61 -20.38
CA GLY A 297 7.26 -7.78 -21.22
C GLY A 297 7.65 -9.08 -20.49
N LYS A 298 7.75 -9.07 -19.13
CA LYS A 298 8.14 -10.26 -18.33
C LYS A 298 7.07 -10.67 -17.32
N THR A 299 6.57 -9.72 -16.54
CA THR A 299 5.53 -9.97 -15.53
C THR A 299 4.23 -9.23 -15.83
N GLY A 300 4.17 -8.57 -16.97
CA GLY A 300 3.04 -7.77 -17.44
C GLY A 300 3.48 -6.71 -18.41
N PHE A 301 2.64 -5.69 -18.58
CA PHE A 301 2.89 -4.57 -19.49
C PHE A 301 2.66 -3.25 -18.78
N LEU A 302 3.61 -2.33 -18.97
CA LEU A 302 3.52 -0.93 -18.57
C LEU A 302 3.05 -0.10 -19.78
N VAL A 303 1.91 0.52 -19.65
CA VAL A 303 1.26 1.30 -20.71
C VAL A 303 1.36 2.78 -20.36
N GLU A 304 1.48 3.62 -21.38
CA GLU A 304 1.44 5.08 -21.22
C GLU A 304 0.16 5.50 -20.48
N PRO A 305 0.25 6.36 -19.47
CA PRO A 305 -0.90 6.83 -18.71
C PRO A 305 -2.06 7.31 -19.61
N ASP A 306 -3.26 6.89 -19.25
CA ASP A 306 -4.52 7.26 -19.90
C ASP A 306 -4.68 6.75 -21.35
N SER A 307 -3.82 5.83 -21.80
CA SER A 307 -3.89 5.19 -23.13
C SER A 307 -4.70 3.90 -23.12
N VAL A 308 -6.02 4.00 -23.30
CA VAL A 308 -6.89 2.80 -23.45
C VAL A 308 -6.45 1.94 -24.64
N ALA A 309 -6.02 2.56 -25.76
CA ALA A 309 -5.50 1.83 -26.91
C ALA A 309 -4.27 0.99 -26.56
N GLY A 310 -3.36 1.53 -25.72
CA GLY A 310 -2.20 0.80 -25.20
C GLY A 310 -2.61 -0.38 -24.32
N LEU A 311 -3.63 -0.22 -23.45
CA LEU A 311 -4.16 -1.31 -22.64
C LEU A 311 -4.74 -2.44 -23.52
N ILE A 312 -5.49 -2.08 -24.57
CA ILE A 312 -6.04 -3.04 -25.54
C ILE A 312 -4.91 -3.80 -26.26
N GLU A 313 -3.87 -3.11 -26.70
CA GLU A 313 -2.72 -3.75 -27.36
C GLU A 313 -1.98 -4.69 -26.39
N ALA A 314 -1.80 -4.28 -25.15
CA ALA A 314 -1.18 -5.11 -24.12
C ALA A 314 -1.93 -6.44 -23.87
N THR A 315 -3.28 -6.45 -24.01
CA THR A 315 -4.05 -7.71 -23.86
C THR A 315 -3.70 -8.74 -24.93
N LYS A 316 -3.32 -8.31 -26.14
CA LYS A 316 -2.91 -9.21 -27.22
C LYS A 316 -1.55 -9.87 -26.94
N GLY A 317 -0.68 -9.18 -26.22
CA GLY A 317 0.65 -9.67 -25.84
C GLY A 317 0.68 -10.66 -24.67
N LEU A 318 -0.44 -10.90 -23.96
CA LEU A 318 -0.48 -11.71 -22.75
C LEU A 318 0.04 -13.14 -22.91
N ASN A 319 -0.11 -13.75 -24.10
CA ASN A 319 0.36 -15.10 -24.37
C ASN A 319 1.92 -15.20 -24.34
N GLN A 320 2.63 -14.08 -24.41
CA GLN A 320 4.09 -14.03 -24.32
C GLN A 320 4.60 -14.04 -22.88
N ILE A 321 3.73 -13.74 -21.91
CA ILE A 321 4.08 -13.68 -20.50
C ILE A 321 3.99 -15.06 -19.87
N ASN A 322 5.13 -15.52 -19.32
CA ASN A 322 5.17 -16.77 -18.57
C ASN A 322 4.63 -16.52 -17.14
N ARG A 323 3.53 -17.19 -16.79
CA ARG A 323 2.89 -17.07 -15.48
C ARG A 323 3.79 -17.50 -14.32
N GLN A 324 4.67 -18.49 -14.53
CA GLN A 324 5.65 -18.90 -13.53
C GLN A 324 6.63 -17.76 -13.23
N THR A 325 7.06 -17.02 -14.23
CA THR A 325 7.91 -15.82 -14.02
C THR A 325 7.22 -14.76 -13.15
N CYS A 326 5.90 -14.61 -13.27
CA CYS A 326 5.12 -13.73 -12.38
C CYS A 326 5.20 -14.23 -10.94
N ARG A 327 4.94 -15.51 -10.71
CA ARG A 327 5.02 -16.17 -9.39
C ARG A 327 6.42 -16.07 -8.80
N ASP A 328 7.46 -16.40 -9.55
CA ASP A 328 8.85 -16.34 -9.10
C ASP A 328 9.26 -14.92 -8.70
N SER A 329 8.74 -13.90 -9.40
CA SER A 329 8.98 -12.50 -9.06
C SER A 329 8.32 -12.15 -7.72
N ALA A 330 7.09 -12.62 -7.46
CA ALA A 330 6.42 -12.41 -6.18
C ALA A 330 7.17 -13.09 -5.03
N GLU A 331 7.59 -14.34 -5.22
CA GLU A 331 8.33 -15.10 -4.21
C GLU A 331 9.68 -14.45 -3.84
N LYS A 332 10.42 -14.01 -4.84
CA LYS A 332 11.75 -13.45 -4.64
C LYS A 332 11.73 -12.04 -4.04
N VAL A 333 10.74 -11.20 -4.41
CA VAL A 333 10.78 -9.77 -4.11
C VAL A 333 9.74 -9.35 -3.09
N PHE A 334 8.56 -10.01 -3.10
CA PHE A 334 7.38 -9.57 -2.35
C PHE A 334 6.91 -10.58 -1.31
N SER A 335 7.72 -11.58 -0.97
CA SER A 335 7.46 -12.46 0.18
C SER A 335 7.59 -11.70 1.50
N LEU A 336 6.98 -12.22 2.57
CA LEU A 336 7.16 -11.69 3.92
C LEU A 336 8.64 -11.72 4.33
N GLU A 337 9.36 -12.76 3.94
CA GLU A 337 10.77 -12.90 4.24
C GLU A 337 11.61 -11.77 3.62
N ALA A 338 11.41 -11.49 2.33
CA ALA A 338 12.08 -10.38 1.64
C ALA A 338 11.67 -9.01 2.20
N LEU A 339 10.41 -8.87 2.67
CA LEU A 339 9.94 -7.67 3.36
C LEU A 339 10.70 -7.48 4.69
N GLY A 340 10.75 -8.53 5.51
CA GLY A 340 11.41 -8.49 6.81
C GLY A 340 12.90 -8.16 6.71
N GLU A 341 13.61 -8.74 5.73
CA GLU A 341 15.02 -8.42 5.47
C GLU A 341 15.24 -6.93 5.20
N ARG A 342 14.38 -6.30 4.39
CA ARG A 342 14.49 -4.86 4.09
C ARG A 342 14.24 -3.99 5.31
N PHE A 343 13.21 -4.32 6.10
CA PHE A 343 12.88 -3.55 7.31
C PHE A 343 13.93 -3.73 8.41
N GLU A 344 14.37 -4.96 8.65
CA GLU A 344 15.41 -5.24 9.65
C GLU A 344 16.72 -4.53 9.29
N LYS A 345 17.13 -4.56 8.02
CA LYS A 345 18.30 -3.81 7.56
C LYS A 345 18.13 -2.31 7.82
N TRP A 346 16.98 -1.74 7.47
CA TRP A 346 16.69 -0.33 7.71
C TRP A 346 16.77 0.04 9.19
N PHE A 347 16.19 -0.78 10.07
CA PHE A 347 16.24 -0.57 11.52
C PHE A 347 17.67 -0.61 12.06
N VAL A 348 18.46 -1.58 11.63
CA VAL A 348 19.88 -1.69 12.00
C VAL A 348 20.68 -0.47 11.52
N ASP A 349 20.45 -0.05 10.29
CA ASP A 349 21.13 1.12 9.71
C ASP A 349 20.80 2.41 10.53
N ILE A 350 19.53 2.62 10.92
CA ILE A 350 19.14 3.76 11.79
C ILE A 350 19.88 3.74 13.12
N LEU A 351 19.93 2.59 13.79
CA LEU A 351 20.58 2.48 15.09
C LEU A 351 22.09 2.70 15.01
N ASN A 352 22.73 2.26 13.91
CA ASN A 352 24.16 2.50 13.68
C ASN A 352 24.49 3.95 13.33
N PHE A 353 23.59 4.72 12.71
CA PHE A 353 23.79 6.14 12.41
C PHE A 353 23.69 7.04 13.64
N GLN A 354 23.07 6.57 14.73
CA GLN A 354 22.83 7.36 15.94
C GLN A 354 23.77 6.99 17.10
N SER A 355 24.55 5.91 16.96
CA SER A 355 25.64 5.53 17.88
C SER A 355 26.95 6.21 17.46
#